data_57d83a1e55698368caa41b9058a0b12a
#
_entry.id   57d83a1e55698368caa41b9058a0b12a
#
_cell.length_a   1.000
_cell.length_b   1.000
_cell.length_c   1.000
_cell.angle_alpha   90.00
_cell.angle_beta   90.00
_cell.angle_gamma   90.00
#
_symmetry.space_group_name_H-M   'P 1'
#
loop_
_entity.id
_entity.type
_entity.pdbx_description
1 polymer ?
#
loop_
_entity_poly.entity_id
_entity_poly.type
_entity_poly.pdbx_seq_one_letter_code
_entity_poly.pdbx_strand_id
1 'polypeptide(L)'
;MKNQQSVNNSFELNASINAITRAMGFGLLITLAAAILLPSTAFAGEGHDHGVESAKKAELNNVSLVNTSLEIADDGHGHGEEAEEEGHALELTAGQQQLAGIEVARLSEESFSLEAVATATLVVDRDRTMTLAPQLDVRIEQRHVVPGQEVKKGQPLLTLGGVAVAQAQAEYINAAAEWSRVKRMSKSAVSASRRLQAQVDAELKRATLEAMKMTGAQIGELESSPETIGSYQLLAPINGRVQQDLAMLGQVVTAGTALMQLTDESHLWVEAQVTPKQSENVSIGSKALVRVGDKTLEAKIIGRSHELDSVTRTEQILVSLENPGHVIHAGQFAELYLPNAVQGGVILPDAALTRGGDGDWQVFVQDEDGFEAVEVEVVERQRGMNLVRGLAAGSNVVVSGAFFLASEQAKSGFDIHNH
;
A
#
# COMPACT_ATOMS: atom_id res chain seq x y z
N MET A 1 -47.01 -21.47 39.83
CA MET A 1 -46.07 -22.56 40.10
C MET A 1 -45.93 -23.43 38.84
N LYS A 2 -45.04 -23.09 37.94
CA LYS A 2 -44.52 -23.87 36.78
C LYS A 2 -43.60 -22.96 36.01
N ASN A 3 -42.32 -22.96 36.38
CA ASN A 3 -41.20 -22.46 35.54
C ASN A 3 -39.90 -22.58 36.35
N GLN A 4 -39.38 -23.80 36.41
CA GLN A 4 -37.99 -24.07 36.85
C GLN A 4 -37.65 -25.53 36.51
N GLN A 5 -37.49 -25.85 35.24
CA GLN A 5 -36.85 -27.10 34.78
C GLN A 5 -36.45 -26.94 33.30
N SER A 6 -35.48 -26.11 33.02
CA SER A 6 -34.91 -26.05 31.67
C SER A 6 -33.52 -25.38 31.62
N VAL A 7 -32.67 -25.54 32.63
CA VAL A 7 -31.31 -24.98 32.64
C VAL A 7 -30.20 -26.00 32.96
N ASN A 8 -30.51 -27.28 33.14
CA ASN A 8 -29.49 -28.25 33.59
C ASN A 8 -29.04 -29.31 32.57
N ASN A 9 -29.25 -29.10 31.25
CA ASN A 9 -28.81 -30.10 30.26
C ASN A 9 -27.73 -29.62 29.30
N SER A 10 -27.05 -28.50 29.57
CA SER A 10 -26.00 -27.96 28.67
C SER A 10 -24.57 -28.13 29.21
N PHE A 11 -24.37 -28.78 30.36
CA PHE A 11 -23.04 -28.88 30.98
C PHE A 11 -22.40 -30.28 30.94
N GLU A 12 -23.05 -31.30 30.45
CA GLU A 12 -22.47 -32.67 30.42
C GLU A 12 -21.95 -33.13 29.05
N LEU A 13 -22.05 -32.33 27.98
CA LEU A 13 -21.57 -32.75 26.65
C LEU A 13 -20.14 -32.31 26.30
N ASN A 14 -19.49 -31.53 27.15
CA ASN A 14 -18.12 -31.02 26.86
C ASN A 14 -16.98 -31.77 27.60
N ALA A 15 -17.28 -32.80 28.36
CA ALA A 15 -16.27 -33.56 29.10
C ALA A 15 -15.77 -34.84 28.41
N SER A 16 -16.37 -35.25 27.28
CA SER A 16 -16.05 -36.54 26.63
C SER A 16 -15.16 -36.47 25.39
N ILE A 17 -14.73 -35.29 24.95
CA ILE A 17 -13.90 -35.16 23.75
C ILE A 17 -12.40 -35.03 24.06
N ASN A 18 -12.00 -34.84 25.33
CA ASN A 18 -10.58 -34.66 25.69
C ASN A 18 -9.84 -35.91 26.16
N ALA A 19 -10.39 -37.10 26.02
CA ALA A 19 -9.78 -38.34 26.51
C ALA A 19 -9.23 -39.31 25.45
N ILE A 20 -9.28 -38.98 24.15
CA ILE A 20 -8.84 -39.89 23.06
C ILE A 20 -7.54 -39.50 22.39
N THR A 21 -6.90 -38.39 22.74
CA THR A 21 -5.66 -37.92 22.08
C THR A 21 -4.37 -38.17 22.90
N ARG A 22 -4.37 -39.17 23.82
CA ARG A 22 -3.20 -39.47 24.64
C ARG A 22 -2.83 -40.98 24.70
N ALA A 23 -2.84 -41.65 23.58
CA ALA A 23 -2.26 -42.99 23.50
C ALA A 23 -1.95 -43.34 22.04
N MET A 24 -0.83 -42.89 21.51
CA MET A 24 -0.04 -43.55 20.46
C MET A 24 1.09 -42.57 20.04
N GLY A 25 2.25 -42.76 20.62
CA GLY A 25 3.43 -41.99 20.31
C GLY A 25 4.67 -42.55 20.98
N PHE A 26 5.03 -43.79 20.70
CA PHE A 26 6.38 -44.29 20.98
C PHE A 26 6.80 -45.25 19.85
N GLY A 27 7.90 -44.91 19.19
CA GLY A 27 8.63 -45.86 18.34
C GLY A 27 9.02 -45.31 17.00
N LEU A 28 10.12 -44.74 16.81
CA LEU A 28 11.37 -45.27 16.21
C LEU A 28 12.29 -44.13 15.78
N LEU A 29 13.31 -43.86 16.57
CA LEU A 29 14.49 -43.10 16.18
C LEU A 29 15.36 -44.03 15.30
N ILE A 30 15.64 -43.62 14.06
CA ILE A 30 16.79 -44.09 13.31
C ILE A 30 17.56 -42.86 12.83
N THR A 31 18.68 -42.63 13.47
CA THR A 31 19.74 -41.70 13.09
C THR A 31 20.42 -42.16 11.83
N LEU A 32 20.50 -41.34 10.81
CA LEU A 32 21.46 -41.48 9.72
C LEU A 32 22.23 -40.17 9.58
N ALA A 33 23.42 -40.15 10.18
CA ALA A 33 24.44 -39.12 9.96
C ALA A 33 25.13 -39.39 8.64
N ALA A 34 25.01 -38.53 7.66
CA ALA A 34 25.85 -38.50 6.48
C ALA A 34 26.67 -37.21 6.52
N ALA A 35 27.95 -37.39 6.86
CA ALA A 35 28.99 -36.39 6.76
C ALA A 35 29.32 -36.17 5.27
N ILE A 36 29.17 -34.96 4.77
CA ILE A 36 29.71 -34.54 3.48
C ILE A 36 30.89 -33.62 3.77
N LEU A 37 32.09 -34.18 3.52
CA LEU A 37 33.36 -33.47 3.42
C LEU A 37 33.36 -32.61 2.15
N LEU A 38 33.59 -31.32 2.29
CA LEU A 38 33.98 -30.44 1.19
C LEU A 38 35.48 -30.18 1.28
N PRO A 39 36.25 -30.29 0.18
CA PRO A 39 37.66 -29.94 0.18
C PRO A 39 37.84 -28.41 0.06
N SER A 40 38.66 -27.88 0.94
CA SER A 40 39.23 -26.54 0.86
C SER A 40 40.35 -26.53 -0.21
N THR A 41 40.18 -25.71 -1.23
CA THR A 41 41.32 -25.33 -2.10
C THR A 41 41.82 -23.96 -1.66
N ALA A 42 43.04 -24.00 -1.11
CA ALA A 42 43.86 -22.81 -0.92
C ALA A 42 44.44 -22.37 -2.28
N PHE A 43 44.34 -21.08 -2.57
CA PHE A 43 45.19 -20.44 -3.57
C PHE A 43 46.03 -19.39 -2.87
N ALA A 44 47.35 -19.62 -2.91
CA ALA A 44 48.37 -18.68 -2.51
C ALA A 44 48.80 -17.86 -3.72
N GLY A 45 49.19 -16.62 -3.49
CA GLY A 45 49.81 -15.75 -4.50
C GLY A 45 49.94 -14.34 -3.96
N GLU A 46 51.13 -14.08 -3.40
CA GLU A 46 52.09 -12.99 -3.61
C GLU A 46 51.47 -11.56 -3.55
N GLY A 47 51.75 -10.70 -2.59
CA GLY A 47 53.07 -10.29 -2.11
C GLY A 47 53.47 -8.93 -2.73
N HIS A 48 53.09 -7.78 -2.06
CA HIS A 48 53.95 -6.58 -2.10
C HIS A 48 53.78 -5.80 -0.80
N ASP A 49 54.90 -5.78 -0.11
CA ASP A 49 55.31 -5.06 1.07
C ASP A 49 55.59 -3.58 0.75
N HIS A 50 55.14 -2.66 1.58
CA HIS A 50 55.73 -1.35 1.89
C HIS A 50 54.88 -0.74 3.01
N GLY A 51 55.40 -0.76 4.21
CA GLY A 51 56.23 0.22 4.82
C GLY A 51 55.58 0.72 6.06
N VAL A 52 56.10 0.27 7.18
CA VAL A 52 55.82 0.68 8.57
C VAL A 52 56.29 2.11 8.82
N GLU A 53 55.50 2.93 9.49
CA GLU A 53 56.01 3.83 10.51
C GLU A 53 54.86 4.29 11.47
N SER A 54 54.84 3.68 12.58
CA SER A 54 55.12 4.17 13.95
C SER A 54 54.23 5.27 14.50
N ALA A 55 53.51 4.80 15.47
CA ALA A 55 52.85 5.46 16.57
C ALA A 55 53.59 6.69 17.16
N LYS A 56 52.78 7.68 17.59
CA LYS A 56 53.07 8.36 18.89
C LYS A 56 51.80 8.89 19.55
N LYS A 57 51.49 8.25 20.61
CA LYS A 57 50.67 8.64 21.74
C LYS A 57 51.26 9.91 22.37
N ALA A 58 50.49 10.92 22.62
CA ALA A 58 50.84 11.97 23.56
C ALA A 58 49.60 12.38 24.36
N GLU A 59 49.75 12.17 25.62
CA GLU A 59 48.89 12.49 26.76
C GLU A 59 48.75 13.99 26.97
N LEU A 60 47.59 14.32 27.52
CA LEU A 60 47.28 15.35 28.52
C LEU A 60 48.37 16.35 28.91
N ASN A 61 47.99 17.63 28.85
CA ASN A 61 48.27 18.49 30.04
C ASN A 61 47.24 19.61 30.15
N ASN A 62 46.58 19.57 31.29
CA ASN A 62 45.89 20.63 32.00
C ASN A 62 46.85 21.81 32.22
N VAL A 63 46.44 23.02 31.93
CA VAL A 63 46.98 24.22 32.62
C VAL A 63 45.82 25.14 32.97
N SER A 64 45.76 25.32 34.25
CA SER A 64 44.87 26.14 35.05
C SER A 64 45.23 27.63 34.98
N LEU A 65 44.20 28.45 34.99
CA LEU A 65 44.03 29.75 35.62
C LEU A 65 45.25 30.66 35.78
N VAL A 66 45.18 31.85 35.20
CA VAL A 66 45.60 33.07 35.90
C VAL A 66 44.61 34.20 35.63
N ASN A 67 43.94 34.60 36.68
CA ASN A 67 43.22 35.83 36.87
C ASN A 67 44.24 36.98 36.87
N THR A 68 43.99 38.02 36.07
CA THR A 68 44.61 39.32 36.37
C THR A 68 43.58 40.41 36.10
N SER A 69 43.05 40.91 37.17
CA SER A 69 42.30 42.13 37.26
C SER A 69 43.23 43.33 36.93
N LEU A 70 42.82 44.22 36.09
CA LEU A 70 43.27 45.59 36.04
C LEU A 70 42.06 46.49 35.90
N GLU A 71 41.71 47.15 36.97
CA GLU A 71 40.92 48.35 37.02
C GLU A 71 41.67 49.49 36.32
N ILE A 72 41.01 50.21 35.44
CA ILE A 72 41.27 51.64 35.19
C ILE A 72 39.99 52.32 34.72
N ALA A 73 39.50 53.21 35.57
CA ALA A 73 38.84 54.49 35.35
C ALA A 73 37.72 54.65 34.30
N ASP A 74 36.62 54.91 34.84
CA ASP A 74 35.51 55.79 34.53
C ASP A 74 35.92 57.06 33.73
N ASP A 75 35.28 57.24 32.57
CA ASP A 75 34.90 58.53 32.05
C ASP A 75 33.65 58.40 31.20
N GLY A 76 32.55 58.97 31.72
CA GLY A 76 31.26 58.99 31.02
C GLY A 76 31.27 59.87 29.78
N HIS A 77 30.40 59.53 28.89
CA HIS A 77 29.46 60.39 28.17
C HIS A 77 28.85 59.64 26.97
N GLY A 78 27.56 59.77 26.84
CA GLY A 78 26.93 59.65 25.55
C GLY A 78 25.82 58.59 25.49
N HIS A 79 24.61 59.02 25.78
CA HIS A 79 23.39 58.40 25.30
C HIS A 79 23.50 58.16 23.77
N GLY A 80 23.71 56.94 23.39
CA GLY A 80 23.40 56.50 22.02
C GLY A 80 21.99 55.98 22.07
N GLU A 81 21.08 56.68 21.46
CA GLU A 81 19.77 56.21 21.05
C GLU A 81 19.97 54.88 20.30
N GLU A 82 19.31 53.84 20.72
CA GLU A 82 19.12 52.66 19.91
C GLU A 82 18.38 53.13 18.68
N ALA A 83 19.10 53.32 17.57
CA ALA A 83 18.49 53.45 16.31
C ALA A 83 17.83 52.11 15.97
N GLU A 84 16.51 52.05 16.11
CA GLU A 84 15.72 51.05 15.43
C GLU A 84 16.13 51.11 13.94
N GLU A 85 16.84 50.10 13.42
CA GLU A 85 17.10 49.96 11.99
C GLU A 85 15.72 49.77 11.32
N GLU A 86 15.08 50.90 10.95
CA GLU A 86 13.96 50.85 10.04
C GLU A 86 14.50 50.25 8.73
N GLY A 87 14.12 48.99 8.45
CA GLY A 87 14.45 48.31 7.21
C GLY A 87 13.95 49.10 6.03
N HIS A 88 14.84 49.71 5.30
CA HIS A 88 14.47 50.46 4.09
C HIS A 88 13.92 49.51 3.05
N ALA A 89 12.65 49.70 2.68
CA ALA A 89 12.01 49.01 1.58
C ALA A 89 12.77 49.19 0.28
N LEU A 90 12.98 48.14 -0.49
CA LEU A 90 13.67 48.19 -1.77
C LEU A 90 12.69 48.61 -2.87
N GLU A 91 12.84 49.79 -3.40
CA GLU A 91 12.04 50.23 -4.56
C GLU A 91 12.63 49.72 -5.88
N LEU A 92 11.84 48.96 -6.63
CA LEU A 92 12.21 48.48 -7.97
C LEU A 92 11.13 48.85 -8.97
N THR A 93 11.56 49.39 -10.12
CA THR A 93 10.66 49.65 -11.25
C THR A 93 10.15 48.33 -11.85
N ALA A 94 8.97 48.35 -12.48
CA ALA A 94 8.40 47.13 -13.11
C ALA A 94 9.33 46.49 -14.14
N GLY A 95 10.15 47.29 -14.85
CA GLY A 95 11.16 46.80 -15.79
C GLY A 95 12.31 46.05 -15.09
N GLN A 96 12.75 46.53 -13.93
CA GLN A 96 13.77 45.86 -13.11
C GLN A 96 13.25 44.56 -12.51
N GLN A 97 12.01 44.56 -12.02
CA GLN A 97 11.35 43.33 -11.50
C GLN A 97 11.28 42.24 -12.58
N GLN A 98 10.87 42.61 -13.80
CA GLN A 98 10.80 41.67 -14.92
C GLN A 98 12.17 41.13 -15.33
N LEU A 99 13.19 41.97 -15.38
CA LEU A 99 14.57 41.54 -15.71
C LEU A 99 15.17 40.65 -14.64
N ALA A 100 14.83 40.87 -13.35
CA ALA A 100 15.26 40.08 -12.22
C ALA A 100 14.47 38.79 -12.04
N GLY A 101 13.41 38.55 -12.82
CA GLY A 101 12.55 37.41 -12.71
C GLY A 101 11.76 37.33 -11.38
N ILE A 102 11.40 38.51 -10.86
CA ILE A 102 10.62 38.63 -9.62
C ILE A 102 9.17 38.31 -9.92
N GLU A 103 8.67 37.28 -9.27
CA GLU A 103 7.24 36.89 -9.28
C GLU A 103 6.69 37.03 -7.87
N VAL A 104 5.54 37.68 -7.75
CA VAL A 104 4.85 37.92 -6.49
C VAL A 104 3.55 37.15 -6.48
N ALA A 105 3.28 36.43 -5.41
CA ALA A 105 2.01 35.73 -5.17
C ALA A 105 1.35 36.23 -3.88
N ARG A 106 0.03 36.38 -3.92
CA ARG A 106 -0.72 36.70 -2.72
C ARG A 106 -0.93 35.43 -1.90
N LEU A 107 -0.52 35.48 -0.64
CA LEU A 107 -0.72 34.38 0.27
C LEU A 107 -2.18 34.12 0.54
N SER A 108 -2.67 32.95 0.21
CA SER A 108 -3.94 32.42 0.70
C SER A 108 -3.67 31.56 1.92
N GLU A 109 -4.56 31.61 2.90
CA GLU A 109 -4.58 30.59 3.97
C GLU A 109 -5.03 29.25 3.37
N GLU A 110 -4.22 28.67 2.51
CA GLU A 110 -4.38 27.27 2.15
C GLU A 110 -3.72 26.44 3.23
N SER A 111 -4.55 25.70 3.95
CA SER A 111 -4.09 24.66 4.87
C SER A 111 -3.36 23.59 4.06
N PHE A 112 -2.07 23.72 3.93
CA PHE A 112 -1.25 22.72 3.28
C PHE A 112 -0.93 21.61 4.29
N SER A 113 -1.35 20.43 3.95
CA SER A 113 -0.90 19.25 4.63
C SER A 113 0.38 18.79 3.93
N LEU A 114 1.51 18.91 4.60
CA LEU A 114 2.73 18.25 4.18
C LEU A 114 2.44 16.74 4.15
N GLU A 115 2.56 16.15 2.97
CA GLU A 115 2.27 14.75 2.79
C GLU A 115 3.49 13.93 3.22
N ALA A 116 3.30 13.05 4.19
CA ALA A 116 4.31 12.03 4.45
C ALA A 116 4.40 11.11 3.23
N VAL A 117 5.60 10.92 2.69
CA VAL A 117 5.81 10.07 1.52
C VAL A 117 6.32 8.71 1.96
N ALA A 118 5.68 7.67 1.46
CA ALA A 118 6.09 6.30 1.69
C ALA A 118 6.27 5.55 0.35
N THR A 119 7.26 4.68 0.31
CA THR A 119 7.38 3.72 -0.80
C THR A 119 6.27 2.68 -0.69
N ALA A 120 5.64 2.40 -1.81
CA ALA A 120 4.52 1.50 -1.89
C ALA A 120 4.64 0.56 -3.10
N THR A 121 3.85 -0.50 -3.07
CA THR A 121 3.73 -1.45 -4.18
C THR A 121 2.26 -1.64 -4.53
N LEU A 122 1.94 -1.61 -5.81
CA LEU A 122 0.62 -1.95 -6.29
C LEU A 122 0.41 -3.46 -6.21
N VAL A 123 -0.71 -3.87 -5.64
CA VAL A 123 -1.11 -5.28 -5.54
C VAL A 123 -2.52 -5.47 -6.08
N VAL A 124 -2.87 -6.69 -6.40
CA VAL A 124 -4.24 -7.00 -6.84
C VAL A 124 -5.24 -6.75 -5.71
N ASP A 125 -6.40 -6.23 -6.05
CA ASP A 125 -7.52 -6.16 -5.13
C ASP A 125 -8.03 -7.59 -4.84
N ARG A 126 -7.87 -8.04 -3.59
CA ARG A 126 -8.23 -9.40 -3.17
C ARG A 126 -9.73 -9.63 -3.20
N ASP A 127 -10.54 -8.60 -3.03
CA ASP A 127 -12.00 -8.70 -3.09
C ASP A 127 -12.50 -8.82 -4.54
N ARG A 128 -11.65 -8.47 -5.51
CA ARG A 128 -11.91 -8.56 -6.95
C ARG A 128 -11.04 -9.63 -7.64
N THR A 129 -10.38 -10.45 -6.86
CA THR A 129 -9.53 -11.55 -7.34
C THR A 129 -10.16 -12.88 -6.97
N MET A 130 -10.32 -13.76 -7.94
CA MET A 130 -10.94 -15.06 -7.75
C MET A 130 -10.01 -16.18 -8.18
N THR A 131 -9.74 -17.10 -7.26
CA THR A 131 -9.03 -18.34 -7.55
C THR A 131 -10.03 -19.43 -7.94
N LEU A 132 -9.81 -20.03 -9.10
CA LEU A 132 -10.60 -21.13 -9.61
C LEU A 132 -9.94 -22.45 -9.24
N ALA A 133 -10.66 -23.30 -8.54
CA ALA A 133 -10.24 -24.62 -8.11
C ALA A 133 -11.38 -25.63 -8.31
N PRO A 134 -11.12 -26.86 -8.73
CA PRO A 134 -12.14 -27.88 -8.90
C PRO A 134 -12.62 -28.39 -7.54
N GLN A 135 -13.87 -28.83 -7.49
CA GLN A 135 -14.45 -29.42 -6.28
C GLN A 135 -14.34 -30.95 -6.24
N LEU A 136 -13.97 -31.56 -7.35
CA LEU A 136 -13.70 -32.98 -7.52
C LEU A 136 -12.38 -33.16 -8.25
N ASP A 137 -11.83 -34.36 -8.23
CA ASP A 137 -10.66 -34.71 -9.02
C ASP A 137 -11.01 -34.63 -10.51
N VAL A 138 -10.25 -33.83 -11.25
CA VAL A 138 -10.50 -33.55 -12.66
C VAL A 138 -9.24 -33.74 -13.51
N ARG A 139 -9.43 -34.08 -14.79
CA ARG A 139 -8.40 -33.97 -15.83
C ARG A 139 -8.63 -32.70 -16.61
N ILE A 140 -7.56 -31.98 -16.91
CA ILE A 140 -7.59 -30.82 -17.80
C ILE A 140 -7.54 -31.31 -19.24
N GLU A 141 -8.67 -31.20 -19.96
CA GLU A 141 -8.80 -31.73 -21.32
C GLU A 141 -8.49 -30.68 -22.37
N GLN A 142 -8.91 -29.42 -22.14
CA GLN A 142 -8.66 -28.32 -23.07
C GLN A 142 -8.45 -27.03 -22.31
N ARG A 143 -7.68 -26.15 -22.92
CA ARG A 143 -7.48 -24.76 -22.47
C ARG A 143 -8.00 -23.82 -23.55
N HIS A 144 -8.77 -22.82 -23.13
CA HIS A 144 -9.43 -21.86 -24.03
C HIS A 144 -8.86 -20.45 -23.90
N VAL A 145 -7.97 -20.22 -22.92
CA VAL A 145 -7.37 -18.93 -22.63
C VAL A 145 -5.87 -19.10 -22.32
N VAL A 146 -5.15 -17.98 -22.36
CA VAL A 146 -3.72 -17.91 -22.03
C VAL A 146 -3.49 -16.92 -20.89
N PRO A 147 -2.38 -17.02 -20.15
CA PRO A 147 -2.00 -16.03 -19.14
C PRO A 147 -1.97 -14.61 -19.73
N GLY A 148 -2.45 -13.64 -18.97
CA GLY A 148 -2.55 -12.24 -19.40
C GLY A 148 -3.73 -11.91 -20.30
N GLN A 149 -4.52 -12.88 -20.73
CA GLN A 149 -5.70 -12.64 -21.57
C GLN A 149 -6.84 -12.03 -20.75
N GLU A 150 -7.49 -11.02 -21.32
CA GLU A 150 -8.74 -10.49 -20.79
C GLU A 150 -9.90 -11.43 -21.13
N VAL A 151 -10.76 -11.69 -20.16
CA VAL A 151 -11.91 -12.58 -20.27
C VAL A 151 -13.18 -11.89 -19.79
N LYS A 152 -14.30 -12.30 -20.39
CA LYS A 152 -15.64 -11.85 -20.01
C LYS A 152 -16.34 -12.92 -19.17
N LYS A 153 -17.18 -12.50 -18.25
CA LYS A 153 -18.05 -13.41 -17.51
C LYS A 153 -18.81 -14.34 -18.43
N GLY A 154 -18.74 -15.67 -18.15
CA GLY A 154 -19.35 -16.71 -18.98
C GLY A 154 -18.46 -17.22 -20.12
N GLN A 155 -17.28 -16.64 -20.35
CA GLN A 155 -16.33 -17.14 -21.34
C GLN A 155 -15.70 -18.46 -20.89
N PRO A 156 -15.59 -19.50 -21.76
CA PRO A 156 -14.89 -20.74 -21.43
C PRO A 156 -13.42 -20.49 -21.12
N LEU A 157 -12.95 -21.07 -20.01
CA LEU A 157 -11.56 -21.01 -19.57
C LEU A 157 -10.86 -22.35 -19.78
N LEU A 158 -11.43 -23.40 -19.25
CA LEU A 158 -10.93 -24.77 -19.30
C LEU A 158 -12.05 -25.74 -19.61
N THR A 159 -11.75 -26.84 -20.30
CA THR A 159 -12.59 -28.05 -20.29
C THR A 159 -11.99 -29.01 -19.30
N LEU A 160 -12.81 -29.39 -18.31
CA LEU A 160 -12.47 -30.31 -17.23
C LEU A 160 -13.27 -31.59 -17.40
N GLY A 161 -12.63 -32.71 -17.23
CA GLY A 161 -13.28 -34.02 -17.35
C GLY A 161 -12.71 -35.05 -16.37
N GLY A 162 -13.13 -36.30 -16.54
CA GLY A 162 -12.62 -37.43 -15.75
C GLY A 162 -13.73 -38.26 -15.09
N VAL A 163 -13.31 -39.34 -14.44
CA VAL A 163 -14.24 -40.34 -13.87
C VAL A 163 -15.16 -39.75 -12.81
N ALA A 164 -14.63 -38.91 -11.91
CA ALA A 164 -15.45 -38.30 -10.86
C ALA A 164 -16.49 -37.33 -11.46
N VAL A 165 -16.15 -36.60 -12.51
CA VAL A 165 -17.07 -35.71 -13.24
C VAL A 165 -18.19 -36.55 -13.89
N ALA A 166 -17.82 -37.60 -14.64
CA ALA A 166 -18.77 -38.49 -15.30
C ALA A 166 -19.75 -39.12 -14.30
N GLN A 167 -19.24 -39.56 -13.17
CA GLN A 167 -20.06 -40.14 -12.09
C GLN A 167 -21.05 -39.11 -11.52
N ALA A 168 -20.61 -37.92 -11.15
CA ALA A 168 -21.49 -36.88 -10.62
C ALA A 168 -22.60 -36.48 -11.62
N GLN A 169 -22.26 -36.37 -12.92
CA GLN A 169 -23.21 -36.08 -13.98
C GLN A 169 -24.23 -37.22 -14.17
N ALA A 170 -23.77 -38.47 -14.20
CA ALA A 170 -24.65 -39.62 -14.33
C ALA A 170 -25.61 -39.76 -13.13
N GLU A 171 -25.11 -39.54 -11.92
CA GLU A 171 -25.93 -39.54 -10.69
C GLU A 171 -27.05 -38.48 -10.78
N TYR A 172 -26.71 -37.27 -11.23
CA TYR A 172 -27.73 -36.24 -11.44
C TYR A 172 -28.77 -36.62 -12.48
N ILE A 173 -28.37 -37.11 -13.67
CA ILE A 173 -29.29 -37.52 -14.70
C ILE A 173 -30.26 -38.58 -14.20
N ASN A 174 -29.78 -39.59 -13.50
CA ASN A 174 -30.62 -40.65 -12.93
C ASN A 174 -31.62 -40.08 -11.88
N ALA A 175 -31.16 -39.23 -10.96
CA ALA A 175 -32.01 -38.61 -9.96
C ALA A 175 -33.07 -37.66 -10.57
N ALA A 176 -32.68 -36.84 -11.57
CA ALA A 176 -33.59 -35.95 -12.28
C ALA A 176 -34.66 -36.73 -13.06
N ALA A 177 -34.27 -37.82 -13.73
CA ALA A 177 -35.21 -38.70 -14.44
C ALA A 177 -36.22 -39.37 -13.49
N GLU A 178 -35.76 -39.87 -12.35
CA GLU A 178 -36.62 -40.44 -11.33
C GLU A 178 -37.59 -39.41 -10.74
N TRP A 179 -37.09 -38.21 -10.38
CA TRP A 179 -37.92 -37.09 -9.94
C TRP A 179 -38.98 -36.72 -10.97
N SER A 180 -38.60 -36.57 -12.24
CA SER A 180 -39.51 -36.26 -13.32
C SER A 180 -40.59 -37.32 -13.48
N ARG A 181 -40.24 -38.60 -13.32
CA ARG A 181 -41.20 -39.74 -13.36
C ARG A 181 -42.17 -39.64 -12.20
N VAL A 182 -41.66 -39.53 -10.96
CA VAL A 182 -42.45 -39.49 -9.73
C VAL A 182 -43.37 -38.27 -9.69
N LYS A 183 -42.90 -37.11 -10.16
CA LYS A 183 -43.66 -35.85 -10.26
C LYS A 183 -44.92 -36.00 -11.14
N ARG A 184 -44.86 -36.76 -12.23
CA ARG A 184 -45.99 -37.02 -13.15
C ARG A 184 -46.97 -38.04 -12.65
N MET A 185 -46.63 -38.87 -11.67
CA MET A 185 -47.54 -39.88 -11.08
C MET A 185 -48.59 -39.22 -10.20
N SER A 186 -49.80 -39.85 -10.13
CA SER A 186 -50.87 -39.37 -9.27
C SER A 186 -50.48 -39.50 -7.76
N LYS A 187 -51.10 -38.67 -6.94
CA LYS A 187 -50.87 -38.71 -5.47
C LYS A 187 -51.26 -40.06 -4.84
N SER A 188 -52.18 -40.81 -5.44
CA SER A 188 -52.57 -42.12 -5.01
C SER A 188 -51.60 -43.25 -5.41
N ALA A 189 -50.80 -43.00 -6.47
CA ALA A 189 -49.84 -44.00 -6.95
C ALA A 189 -48.49 -43.96 -6.27
N VAL A 190 -48.14 -42.84 -5.61
CA VAL A 190 -46.84 -42.65 -4.95
C VAL A 190 -47.06 -41.97 -3.61
N SER A 191 -46.45 -42.52 -2.52
CA SER A 191 -46.50 -41.93 -1.19
C SER A 191 -45.82 -40.53 -1.15
N ALA A 192 -46.27 -39.67 -0.25
CA ALA A 192 -45.67 -38.37 -0.02
C ALA A 192 -44.16 -38.45 0.35
N SER A 193 -43.80 -39.46 1.15
CA SER A 193 -42.41 -39.74 1.52
C SER A 193 -41.53 -40.06 0.28
N ARG A 194 -42.01 -40.96 -0.60
CA ARG A 194 -41.27 -41.32 -1.81
C ARG A 194 -41.11 -40.13 -2.75
N ARG A 195 -42.16 -39.29 -2.85
CA ARG A 195 -42.11 -38.07 -3.65
C ARG A 195 -41.06 -37.07 -3.13
N LEU A 196 -41.08 -36.84 -1.80
CA LEU A 196 -40.10 -35.97 -1.15
C LEU A 196 -38.67 -36.50 -1.32
N GLN A 197 -38.49 -37.81 -1.12
CA GLN A 197 -37.16 -38.43 -1.28
C GLN A 197 -36.60 -38.24 -2.70
N ALA A 198 -37.40 -38.51 -3.73
CA ALA A 198 -36.96 -38.31 -5.13
C ALA A 198 -36.66 -36.84 -5.46
N GLN A 199 -37.44 -35.92 -4.88
CA GLN A 199 -37.15 -34.48 -5.03
C GLN A 199 -35.84 -34.09 -4.39
N VAL A 200 -35.64 -34.45 -3.11
CA VAL A 200 -34.41 -34.08 -2.37
C VAL A 200 -33.18 -34.70 -2.99
N ASP A 201 -33.26 -35.94 -3.49
CA ASP A 201 -32.13 -36.59 -4.16
C ASP A 201 -31.76 -35.83 -5.46
N ALA A 202 -32.72 -35.48 -6.27
CA ALA A 202 -32.48 -34.71 -7.52
C ALA A 202 -31.87 -33.31 -7.21
N GLU A 203 -32.40 -32.61 -6.19
CA GLU A 203 -31.88 -31.34 -5.75
C GLU A 203 -30.43 -31.43 -5.21
N LEU A 204 -30.14 -32.50 -4.41
CA LEU A 204 -28.79 -32.73 -3.90
C LEU A 204 -27.78 -32.98 -5.03
N LYS A 205 -28.12 -33.84 -5.99
CA LYS A 205 -27.22 -34.13 -7.14
C LYS A 205 -27.03 -32.91 -8.03
N ARG A 206 -28.07 -32.09 -8.22
CA ARG A 206 -27.96 -30.79 -8.90
C ARG A 206 -27.02 -29.84 -8.16
N ALA A 207 -27.17 -29.71 -6.85
CA ALA A 207 -26.29 -28.86 -6.04
C ALA A 207 -24.82 -29.32 -6.12
N THR A 208 -24.56 -30.63 -6.27
CA THR A 208 -23.20 -31.13 -6.53
C THR A 208 -22.62 -30.58 -7.83
N LEU A 209 -23.39 -30.59 -8.95
CA LEU A 209 -22.95 -30.02 -10.22
C LEU A 209 -22.77 -28.49 -10.15
N GLU A 210 -23.67 -27.80 -9.46
CA GLU A 210 -23.54 -26.35 -9.23
C GLU A 210 -22.30 -26.01 -8.38
N ALA A 211 -21.95 -26.83 -7.40
CA ALA A 211 -20.71 -26.69 -6.66
C ALA A 211 -19.46 -26.84 -7.52
N MET A 212 -19.52 -27.71 -8.55
CA MET A 212 -18.47 -27.84 -9.59
C MET A 212 -18.39 -26.62 -10.51
N LYS A 213 -19.23 -25.60 -10.31
CA LYS A 213 -19.37 -24.40 -11.15
C LYS A 213 -19.98 -24.65 -12.53
N MET A 214 -20.69 -25.76 -12.71
CA MET A 214 -21.54 -25.94 -13.89
C MET A 214 -22.71 -24.96 -13.83
N THR A 215 -23.01 -24.31 -14.93
CA THR A 215 -24.16 -23.42 -15.05
C THR A 215 -25.46 -24.19 -15.22
N GLY A 216 -26.60 -23.56 -14.93
CA GLY A 216 -27.91 -24.16 -15.14
C GLY A 216 -28.16 -24.58 -16.61
N ALA A 217 -27.55 -23.86 -17.58
CA ALA A 217 -27.60 -24.22 -19.01
C ALA A 217 -26.84 -25.53 -19.27
N GLN A 218 -25.62 -25.67 -18.75
CA GLN A 218 -24.82 -26.90 -18.91
C GLN A 218 -25.50 -28.11 -18.23
N ILE A 219 -26.11 -27.90 -17.06
CA ILE A 219 -26.84 -28.92 -16.33
C ILE A 219 -28.09 -29.34 -17.12
N GLY A 220 -28.81 -28.36 -17.70
CA GLY A 220 -29.99 -28.67 -18.58
C GLY A 220 -29.59 -29.39 -19.84
N GLU A 221 -28.42 -29.12 -20.42
CA GLU A 221 -27.89 -29.83 -21.60
C GLU A 221 -27.63 -31.30 -21.30
N LEU A 222 -27.13 -31.66 -20.11
CA LEU A 222 -26.96 -33.06 -19.70
C LEU A 222 -28.26 -33.87 -19.70
N GLU A 223 -29.41 -33.23 -19.41
CA GLU A 223 -30.71 -33.91 -19.45
C GLU A 223 -31.18 -34.24 -20.87
N SER A 224 -30.79 -33.41 -21.83
CA SER A 224 -31.18 -33.54 -23.24
C SER A 224 -30.16 -34.31 -24.09
N SER A 225 -28.89 -34.28 -23.70
CA SER A 225 -27.75 -34.84 -24.46
C SER A 225 -26.84 -35.65 -23.55
N PRO A 226 -27.23 -36.87 -23.15
CA PRO A 226 -26.41 -37.68 -22.21
C PRO A 226 -25.03 -38.08 -22.76
N GLU A 227 -24.80 -37.96 -24.06
CA GLU A 227 -23.52 -38.18 -24.72
C GLU A 227 -22.44 -37.16 -24.32
N THR A 228 -22.83 -36.06 -23.69
CA THR A 228 -21.90 -35.04 -23.17
C THR A 228 -21.33 -35.38 -21.81
N ILE A 229 -21.71 -36.54 -21.24
CA ILE A 229 -21.20 -37.01 -19.91
C ILE A 229 -19.69 -37.21 -20.00
N GLY A 230 -18.99 -36.75 -18.93
CA GLY A 230 -17.57 -36.99 -18.73
C GLY A 230 -16.73 -35.72 -18.74
N SER A 231 -17.26 -34.61 -19.26
CA SER A 231 -16.58 -33.31 -19.22
C SER A 231 -17.55 -32.14 -19.06
N TYR A 232 -17.01 -30.97 -18.71
CA TYR A 232 -17.75 -29.71 -18.68
C TYR A 232 -16.80 -28.53 -18.87
N GLN A 233 -17.33 -27.39 -19.24
CA GLN A 233 -16.54 -26.15 -19.36
C GLN A 233 -16.58 -25.36 -18.04
N LEU A 234 -15.41 -25.06 -17.50
CA LEU A 234 -15.26 -24.08 -16.44
C LEU A 234 -15.29 -22.69 -17.06
N LEU A 235 -16.31 -21.91 -16.72
CA LEU A 235 -16.53 -20.57 -17.27
C LEU A 235 -15.99 -19.50 -16.33
N ALA A 236 -15.62 -18.34 -16.88
CA ALA A 236 -15.20 -17.17 -16.11
C ALA A 236 -16.38 -16.64 -15.26
N PRO A 237 -16.25 -16.58 -13.93
CA PRO A 237 -17.31 -16.08 -13.06
C PRO A 237 -17.41 -14.55 -13.02
N ILE A 238 -16.34 -13.86 -13.39
CA ILE A 238 -16.21 -12.40 -13.42
C ILE A 238 -15.61 -11.95 -14.76
N ASN A 239 -15.75 -10.66 -15.08
CA ASN A 239 -14.89 -10.03 -16.08
C ASN A 239 -13.54 -9.77 -15.44
N GLY A 240 -12.46 -9.86 -16.20
CA GLY A 240 -11.12 -9.61 -15.65
C GLY A 240 -10.03 -10.21 -16.53
N ARG A 241 -8.85 -10.33 -15.98
CA ARG A 241 -7.65 -10.85 -16.65
C ARG A 241 -7.17 -12.13 -15.97
N VAL A 242 -6.66 -13.07 -16.77
CA VAL A 242 -6.00 -14.28 -16.27
C VAL A 242 -4.64 -13.89 -15.72
N GLN A 243 -4.54 -13.81 -14.37
CA GLN A 243 -3.29 -13.46 -13.69
C GLN A 243 -2.33 -14.64 -13.59
N GLN A 244 -2.85 -15.78 -13.18
CA GLN A 244 -2.10 -17.03 -13.06
C GLN A 244 -2.85 -18.15 -13.75
N ASP A 245 -2.12 -19.01 -14.43
CA ASP A 245 -2.61 -20.23 -15.07
C ASP A 245 -1.67 -21.38 -14.70
N LEU A 246 -2.12 -22.19 -13.76
CA LEU A 246 -1.36 -23.34 -13.22
C LEU A 246 -1.81 -24.66 -13.85
N ALA A 247 -2.83 -24.60 -14.71
CA ALA A 247 -3.44 -25.76 -15.34
C ALA A 247 -2.61 -26.26 -16.53
N MET A 248 -2.11 -27.47 -16.47
CA MET A 248 -1.41 -28.13 -17.59
C MET A 248 -2.33 -29.11 -18.31
N LEU A 249 -2.30 -29.07 -19.65
CA LEU A 249 -3.11 -29.95 -20.48
C LEU A 249 -2.78 -31.42 -20.20
N GLY A 250 -3.82 -32.25 -19.99
CA GLY A 250 -3.71 -33.67 -19.67
C GLY A 250 -3.45 -33.99 -18.21
N GLN A 251 -3.10 -32.99 -17.38
CA GLN A 251 -2.89 -33.16 -15.95
C GLN A 251 -4.17 -33.59 -15.23
N VAL A 252 -4.02 -34.52 -14.27
CA VAL A 252 -5.05 -34.82 -13.28
C VAL A 252 -4.78 -34.00 -12.04
N VAL A 253 -5.77 -33.26 -11.57
CA VAL A 253 -5.69 -32.31 -10.46
C VAL A 253 -6.71 -32.69 -9.41
N THR A 254 -6.28 -32.70 -8.14
CA THR A 254 -7.16 -33.02 -7.02
C THR A 254 -8.04 -31.85 -6.64
N ALA A 255 -9.17 -32.15 -6.00
CA ALA A 255 -10.10 -31.15 -5.49
C ALA A 255 -9.39 -30.10 -4.63
N GLY A 256 -9.76 -28.81 -4.80
CA GLY A 256 -9.19 -27.69 -4.05
C GLY A 256 -7.87 -27.13 -4.58
N THR A 257 -7.24 -27.79 -5.56
CA THR A 257 -5.99 -27.29 -6.15
C THR A 257 -6.29 -26.11 -7.07
N ALA A 258 -5.60 -24.99 -6.90
CA ALA A 258 -5.76 -23.81 -7.75
C ALA A 258 -5.40 -24.14 -9.21
N LEU A 259 -6.31 -23.86 -10.14
CA LEU A 259 -6.10 -24.01 -11.58
C LEU A 259 -5.74 -22.69 -12.24
N MET A 260 -6.43 -21.62 -11.83
CA MET A 260 -6.33 -20.32 -12.49
C MET A 260 -6.74 -19.23 -11.49
N GLN A 261 -6.17 -18.04 -11.65
CA GLN A 261 -6.56 -16.84 -10.92
C GLN A 261 -7.03 -15.77 -11.90
N LEU A 262 -8.21 -15.24 -11.66
CA LEU A 262 -8.79 -14.11 -12.40
C LEU A 262 -8.83 -12.88 -11.52
N THR A 263 -8.45 -11.73 -12.06
CA THR A 263 -8.48 -10.45 -11.35
C THR A 263 -9.19 -9.40 -12.21
N ASP A 264 -10.11 -8.68 -11.61
CA ASP A 264 -10.66 -7.45 -12.17
C ASP A 264 -9.67 -6.31 -11.88
N GLU A 265 -8.92 -5.90 -12.89
CA GLU A 265 -7.86 -4.87 -12.77
C GLU A 265 -8.41 -3.44 -12.80
N SER A 266 -9.73 -3.25 -12.84
CA SER A 266 -10.33 -1.90 -12.74
C SER A 266 -10.05 -1.20 -11.41
N HIS A 267 -9.68 -1.98 -10.39
CA HIS A 267 -9.25 -1.52 -9.07
C HIS A 267 -7.98 -2.27 -8.67
N LEU A 268 -7.09 -1.55 -8.02
CA LEU A 268 -5.89 -2.11 -7.41
C LEU A 268 -5.79 -1.66 -5.95
N TRP A 269 -5.07 -2.39 -5.17
CA TRP A 269 -4.63 -1.95 -3.86
C TRP A 269 -3.19 -1.45 -3.92
N VAL A 270 -2.87 -0.56 -3.01
CA VAL A 270 -1.52 -0.06 -2.80
C VAL A 270 -1.13 -0.40 -1.37
N GLU A 271 -0.09 -1.20 -1.23
CA GLU A 271 0.48 -1.57 0.06
C GLU A 271 1.72 -0.72 0.32
N ALA A 272 1.70 0.05 1.39
CA ALA A 272 2.81 0.89 1.83
C ALA A 272 3.26 0.50 3.23
N GLN A 273 4.57 0.57 3.45
CA GLN A 273 5.17 0.40 4.77
C GLN A 273 5.56 1.78 5.31
N VAL A 274 5.01 2.15 6.46
CA VAL A 274 5.20 3.46 7.07
C VAL A 274 5.67 3.36 8.51
N THR A 275 6.42 4.35 8.95
CA THR A 275 6.76 4.46 10.37
C THR A 275 5.55 4.93 11.17
N PRO A 276 5.46 4.63 12.48
CA PRO A 276 4.38 5.12 13.33
C PRO A 276 4.18 6.63 13.29
N LYS A 277 5.28 7.39 13.14
CA LYS A 277 5.24 8.85 13.01
C LYS A 277 4.56 9.30 11.72
N GLN A 278 4.80 8.61 10.61
CA GLN A 278 4.17 8.93 9.31
C GLN A 278 2.67 8.63 9.30
N SER A 279 2.23 7.66 10.09
CA SER A 279 0.84 7.22 10.15
C SER A 279 0.03 7.83 11.30
N GLU A 280 0.63 8.66 12.15
CA GLU A 280 0.00 9.22 13.35
C GLU A 280 -1.34 9.90 13.04
N ASN A 281 -1.41 10.65 11.94
CA ASN A 281 -2.60 11.38 11.52
C ASN A 281 -3.40 10.70 10.41
N VAL A 282 -3.06 9.47 10.09
CA VAL A 282 -3.72 8.70 9.02
C VAL A 282 -4.96 8.01 9.56
N SER A 283 -6.11 8.34 9.01
CA SER A 283 -7.39 7.73 9.35
C SER A 283 -7.92 6.88 8.19
N ILE A 284 -8.58 5.76 8.51
CA ILE A 284 -9.29 4.96 7.51
C ILE A 284 -10.40 5.83 6.89
N GLY A 285 -10.49 5.81 5.57
CA GLY A 285 -11.42 6.64 4.79
C GLY A 285 -10.84 7.95 4.29
N SER A 286 -9.65 8.37 4.77
CA SER A 286 -8.95 9.56 4.28
C SER A 286 -8.52 9.41 2.83
N LYS A 287 -8.45 10.53 2.13
CA LYS A 287 -7.85 10.61 0.81
C LYS A 287 -6.33 10.53 0.91
N ALA A 288 -5.73 9.92 -0.08
CA ALA A 288 -4.29 9.89 -0.30
C ALA A 288 -4.01 10.09 -1.79
N LEU A 289 -2.78 10.43 -2.14
CA LEU A 289 -2.35 10.47 -3.53
C LEU A 289 -1.34 9.34 -3.77
N VAL A 290 -1.44 8.70 -4.91
CA VAL A 290 -0.52 7.64 -5.32
C VAL A 290 0.13 8.05 -6.62
N ARG A 291 1.46 8.11 -6.62
CA ARG A 291 2.24 8.39 -7.82
C ARG A 291 2.86 7.10 -8.37
N VAL A 292 2.55 6.79 -9.63
CA VAL A 292 3.10 5.64 -10.36
C VAL A 292 3.75 6.17 -11.64
N GLY A 293 5.08 6.20 -11.68
CA GLY A 293 5.82 6.89 -12.73
C GLY A 293 5.45 8.39 -12.78
N ASP A 294 4.96 8.85 -13.92
CA ASP A 294 4.56 10.25 -14.13
C ASP A 294 3.08 10.53 -13.79
N LYS A 295 2.33 9.50 -13.35
CA LYS A 295 0.89 9.63 -13.07
C LYS A 295 0.67 9.77 -11.58
N THR A 296 -0.12 10.76 -11.19
CA THR A 296 -0.63 10.93 -9.82
C THR A 296 -2.13 10.67 -9.82
N LEU A 297 -2.57 9.80 -8.95
CA LEU A 297 -3.94 9.31 -8.87
C LEU A 297 -4.48 9.51 -7.46
N GLU A 298 -5.74 9.91 -7.37
CA GLU A 298 -6.44 9.94 -6.08
C GLU A 298 -6.73 8.52 -5.61
N ALA A 299 -6.56 8.30 -4.33
CA ALA A 299 -6.76 7.01 -3.70
C ALA A 299 -7.39 7.18 -2.31
N LYS A 300 -7.89 6.10 -1.75
CA LYS A 300 -8.56 6.09 -0.45
C LYS A 300 -7.92 5.08 0.48
N ILE A 301 -7.56 5.50 1.68
CA ILE A 301 -7.04 4.61 2.73
C ILE A 301 -8.17 3.71 3.21
N ILE A 302 -7.99 2.40 3.06
CA ILE A 302 -9.00 1.38 3.42
C ILE A 302 -8.59 0.53 4.61
N GLY A 303 -7.30 0.49 4.94
CA GLY A 303 -6.80 -0.28 6.07
C GLY A 303 -5.50 0.26 6.63
N ARG A 304 -5.28 -0.01 7.90
CA ARG A 304 -4.04 0.25 8.62
C ARG A 304 -3.77 -0.93 9.56
N SER A 305 -2.59 -1.50 9.51
CA SER A 305 -2.16 -2.50 10.48
C SER A 305 -1.96 -1.85 11.84
N HIS A 306 -2.34 -2.57 12.91
CA HIS A 306 -2.00 -2.16 14.28
C HIS A 306 -0.81 -2.96 14.83
N GLU A 307 -0.18 -3.77 14.00
CA GLU A 307 1.01 -4.55 14.32
C GLU A 307 2.19 -4.04 13.51
N LEU A 308 3.31 -3.79 14.19
CA LEU A 308 4.55 -3.41 13.55
C LEU A 308 5.29 -4.65 13.05
N ASP A 309 5.80 -4.59 11.84
CA ASP A 309 6.75 -5.57 11.33
C ASP A 309 7.95 -5.65 12.29
N SER A 310 8.33 -6.86 12.66
CA SER A 310 9.34 -7.10 13.69
C SER A 310 10.75 -6.67 13.25
N VAL A 311 11.02 -6.60 11.95
CA VAL A 311 12.33 -6.28 11.37
C VAL A 311 12.42 -4.80 11.01
N THR A 312 11.45 -4.30 10.23
CA THR A 312 11.46 -2.93 9.72
C THR A 312 10.90 -1.92 10.69
N ARG A 313 10.14 -2.36 11.70
CA ARG A 313 9.44 -1.49 12.68
C ARG A 313 8.45 -0.54 12.01
N THR A 314 7.91 -0.95 10.88
CA THR A 314 6.88 -0.23 10.11
C THR A 314 5.52 -0.90 10.27
N GLU A 315 4.47 -0.14 10.07
CA GLU A 315 3.11 -0.65 9.93
C GLU A 315 2.66 -0.59 8.47
N GLN A 316 1.75 -1.47 8.10
CA GLN A 316 1.22 -1.52 6.74
C GLN A 316 -0.01 -0.63 6.62
N ILE A 317 -0.01 0.23 5.61
CA ILE A 317 -1.19 0.96 5.15
C ILE A 317 -1.66 0.36 3.85
N LEU A 318 -2.96 0.12 3.76
CA LEU A 318 -3.63 -0.37 2.57
C LEU A 318 -4.53 0.72 1.99
N VAL A 319 -4.36 0.97 0.71
CA VAL A 319 -5.06 2.04 -0.02
C VAL A 319 -5.76 1.46 -1.23
N SER A 320 -7.00 1.85 -1.47
CA SER A 320 -7.76 1.48 -2.66
C SER A 320 -7.57 2.53 -3.76
N LEU A 321 -7.29 2.06 -4.96
CA LEU A 321 -7.00 2.88 -6.14
C LEU A 321 -7.85 2.42 -7.32
N GLU A 322 -8.57 3.34 -7.95
CA GLU A 322 -9.25 3.10 -9.20
C GLU A 322 -8.26 3.09 -10.37
N ASN A 323 -8.41 2.15 -11.29
CA ASN A 323 -7.54 1.96 -12.44
C ASN A 323 -8.33 1.99 -13.77
N PRO A 324 -8.91 3.14 -14.13
CA PRO A 324 -9.66 3.25 -15.37
C PRO A 324 -8.75 3.03 -16.58
N GLY A 325 -9.20 2.17 -17.49
CA GLY A 325 -8.43 1.84 -18.70
C GLY A 325 -7.24 0.89 -18.46
N HIS A 326 -7.10 0.31 -17.26
CA HIS A 326 -6.06 -0.70 -16.93
C HIS A 326 -4.64 -0.25 -17.26
N VAL A 327 -4.31 1.03 -16.98
CA VAL A 327 -3.03 1.64 -17.39
C VAL A 327 -1.89 1.41 -16.41
N ILE A 328 -2.21 0.96 -15.20
CA ILE A 328 -1.24 0.58 -14.18
C ILE A 328 -1.47 -0.88 -13.78
N HIS A 329 -0.42 -1.55 -13.33
CA HIS A 329 -0.43 -2.98 -13.09
C HIS A 329 0.06 -3.34 -11.69
N ALA A 330 -0.49 -4.40 -11.12
CA ALA A 330 0.04 -4.98 -9.89
C ALA A 330 1.51 -5.35 -10.04
N GLY A 331 2.30 -5.17 -8.97
CA GLY A 331 3.75 -5.36 -8.97
C GLY A 331 4.56 -4.10 -9.27
N GLN A 332 3.93 -3.01 -9.73
CA GLN A 332 4.63 -1.73 -9.91
C GLN A 332 4.90 -1.05 -8.58
N PHE A 333 6.04 -0.38 -8.50
CA PHE A 333 6.33 0.52 -7.38
C PHE A 333 5.58 1.83 -7.52
N ALA A 334 5.21 2.38 -6.38
CA ALA A 334 4.52 3.66 -6.27
C ALA A 334 5.08 4.48 -5.10
N GLU A 335 4.79 5.75 -5.11
CA GLU A 335 4.93 6.62 -3.95
C GLU A 335 3.54 6.94 -3.42
N LEU A 336 3.33 6.66 -2.14
CA LEU A 336 2.11 7.00 -1.43
C LEU A 336 2.33 8.29 -0.65
N TYR A 337 1.49 9.27 -0.91
CA TYR A 337 1.42 10.55 -0.22
C TYR A 337 0.29 10.51 0.78
N LEU A 338 0.64 10.49 2.05
CA LEU A 338 -0.31 10.42 3.15
C LEU A 338 -0.63 11.82 3.67
N PRO A 339 -1.89 12.11 4.03
CA PRO A 339 -2.23 13.36 4.69
C PRO A 339 -1.46 13.43 6.02
N ASN A 340 -0.69 14.48 6.21
CA ASN A 340 -0.04 14.76 7.48
C ASN A 340 -0.89 15.75 8.30
N ALA A 341 -0.59 15.91 9.58
CA ALA A 341 -1.29 16.90 10.41
C ALA A 341 -1.17 18.27 9.75
N VAL A 342 -2.31 18.97 9.67
CA VAL A 342 -2.35 20.36 9.24
C VAL A 342 -1.55 21.19 10.23
N GLN A 343 -0.31 21.49 9.91
CA GLN A 343 0.44 22.52 10.60
C GLN A 343 0.06 23.85 9.92
N GLY A 344 -0.53 24.77 10.69
CA GLY A 344 -0.82 26.10 10.18
C GLY A 344 0.46 26.81 9.76
N GLY A 345 0.52 27.30 8.55
CA GLY A 345 1.65 28.03 7.99
C GLY A 345 1.44 28.28 6.49
N VAL A 346 2.36 28.99 5.89
CA VAL A 346 2.35 29.30 4.48
C VAL A 346 3.40 28.45 3.77
N ILE A 347 3.10 28.02 2.54
CA ILE A 347 4.07 27.26 1.76
C ILE A 347 4.67 28.13 0.68
N LEU A 348 5.98 28.10 0.64
CA LEU A 348 6.76 28.85 -0.31
C LEU A 348 7.78 27.94 -1.01
N PRO A 349 8.07 28.16 -2.31
CA PRO A 349 9.13 27.46 -3.00
C PRO A 349 10.51 27.85 -2.46
N ASP A 350 11.53 27.01 -2.65
CA ASP A 350 12.91 27.32 -2.26
C ASP A 350 13.39 28.66 -2.84
N ALA A 351 12.90 29.03 -4.02
CA ALA A 351 13.25 30.30 -4.70
C ALA A 351 12.73 31.57 -3.99
N ALA A 352 11.78 31.42 -3.05
CA ALA A 352 11.25 32.51 -2.25
C ALA A 352 12.09 32.81 -1.01
N LEU A 353 12.91 31.84 -0.54
CA LEU A 353 13.65 31.94 0.71
C LEU A 353 15.10 32.39 0.48
N THR A 354 15.55 33.31 1.32
CA THR A 354 16.93 33.76 1.38
C THR A 354 17.44 33.76 2.82
N ARG A 355 18.75 34.01 3.01
CA ARG A 355 19.33 34.18 4.34
C ARG A 355 19.54 35.66 4.61
N GLY A 356 19.09 36.10 5.76
CA GLY A 356 19.42 37.42 6.32
C GLY A 356 20.88 37.54 6.72
N GLY A 357 21.31 38.74 7.08
CA GLY A 357 22.68 39.03 7.51
C GLY A 357 23.06 38.31 8.81
N ASP A 358 22.13 38.02 9.67
CA ASP A 358 22.23 37.26 10.91
C ASP A 358 22.23 35.74 10.69
N GLY A 359 21.88 35.27 9.50
CA GLY A 359 21.82 33.88 9.10
C GLY A 359 20.43 33.25 9.22
N ASP A 360 19.42 34.00 9.64
CA ASP A 360 18.05 33.52 9.72
C ASP A 360 17.34 33.51 8.37
N TRP A 361 16.23 32.75 8.26
CA TRP A 361 15.49 32.69 7.02
C TRP A 361 14.59 33.89 6.85
N GLN A 362 14.64 34.51 5.68
CA GLN A 362 13.80 35.64 5.31
C GLN A 362 13.12 35.43 3.96
N VAL A 363 12.02 36.11 3.77
CA VAL A 363 11.28 36.26 2.51
C VAL A 363 11.03 37.75 2.25
N PHE A 364 10.76 38.08 1.00
CA PHE A 364 10.42 39.46 0.66
C PHE A 364 8.90 39.62 0.49
N VAL A 365 8.32 40.56 1.21
CA VAL A 365 6.92 40.96 1.11
C VAL A 365 6.85 42.26 0.31
N GLN A 366 5.93 42.33 -0.65
CA GLN A 366 5.66 43.50 -1.42
C GLN A 366 4.52 44.29 -0.79
N ASP A 367 4.74 45.57 -0.50
CA ASP A 367 3.76 46.55 -0.06
C ASP A 367 3.71 47.77 -0.98
N GLU A 368 3.12 48.88 -0.50
CA GLU A 368 3.01 50.14 -1.27
C GLU A 368 4.35 50.86 -1.40
N ASP A 369 5.30 50.62 -0.51
CA ASP A 369 6.61 51.26 -0.41
C ASP A 369 7.74 50.45 -1.09
N GLY A 370 7.46 49.21 -1.51
CA GLY A 370 8.42 48.34 -2.21
C GLY A 370 8.48 46.91 -1.69
N PHE A 371 9.71 46.40 -1.56
CA PHE A 371 9.97 45.05 -1.07
C PHE A 371 10.67 45.09 0.30
N GLU A 372 10.03 44.56 1.31
CA GLU A 372 10.54 44.44 2.66
C GLU A 372 10.96 43.00 2.99
N ALA A 373 12.12 42.83 3.62
CA ALA A 373 12.56 41.53 4.11
C ALA A 373 11.89 41.22 5.43
N VAL A 374 11.17 40.09 5.49
CA VAL A 374 10.49 39.61 6.68
C VAL A 374 11.12 38.29 7.08
N GLU A 375 11.52 38.21 8.35
CA GLU A 375 12.06 37.00 8.95
C GLU A 375 10.98 35.95 9.11
N VAL A 376 11.30 34.68 8.81
CA VAL A 376 10.37 33.56 8.86
C VAL A 376 10.98 32.31 9.48
N GLU A 377 10.18 31.60 10.24
CA GLU A 377 10.54 30.28 10.74
C GLU A 377 10.24 29.20 9.70
N VAL A 378 11.25 28.52 9.19
CA VAL A 378 11.09 27.35 8.33
C VAL A 378 10.83 26.13 9.17
N VAL A 379 9.57 25.67 9.21
CA VAL A 379 9.14 24.55 10.06
C VAL A 379 9.50 23.22 9.41
N GLU A 380 9.32 23.11 8.09
CA GLU A 380 9.60 21.87 7.35
C GLU A 380 9.95 22.17 5.89
N ARG A 381 10.80 21.32 5.31
CA ARG A 381 11.24 21.40 3.90
C ARG A 381 10.96 20.08 3.20
N GLN A 382 10.26 20.15 2.07
CA GLN A 382 9.99 18.98 1.25
C GLN A 382 9.89 19.35 -0.23
N ARG A 383 10.67 18.68 -1.06
CA ARG A 383 10.60 18.75 -2.55
C ARG A 383 10.66 20.16 -3.14
N GLY A 384 11.52 21.00 -2.62
CA GLY A 384 11.63 22.39 -3.11
C GLY A 384 10.52 23.32 -2.62
N MET A 385 9.69 22.85 -1.66
CA MET A 385 8.67 23.63 -0.97
C MET A 385 8.99 23.70 0.52
N ASN A 386 8.65 24.79 1.15
CA ASN A 386 8.95 25.07 2.54
C ASN A 386 7.69 25.53 3.26
N LEU A 387 7.37 24.88 4.39
CA LEU A 387 6.36 25.37 5.31
C LEU A 387 6.98 26.42 6.20
N VAL A 388 6.46 27.64 6.14
CA VAL A 388 6.96 28.78 6.91
C VAL A 388 5.89 29.35 7.84
N ARG A 389 6.34 29.91 8.97
CA ARG A 389 5.55 30.70 9.91
C ARG A 389 6.12 32.11 10.02
N GLY A 390 5.31 33.04 10.50
CA GLY A 390 5.71 34.44 10.67
C GLY A 390 5.17 35.38 9.63
N LEU A 391 4.40 34.89 8.64
CA LEU A 391 3.78 35.74 7.60
C LEU A 391 2.30 36.00 7.91
N ALA A 392 1.86 37.23 7.65
CA ALA A 392 0.46 37.60 7.77
C ALA A 392 -0.35 37.03 6.58
N ALA A 393 -1.55 36.55 6.86
CA ALA A 393 -2.47 36.08 5.83
C ALA A 393 -2.83 37.24 4.87
N GLY A 394 -2.77 36.95 3.56
CA GLY A 394 -3.08 37.94 2.52
C GLY A 394 -1.92 38.80 2.08
N SER A 395 -0.71 38.65 2.63
CA SER A 395 0.49 39.33 2.17
C SER A 395 0.86 38.94 0.75
N ASN A 396 1.44 39.87 -0.02
CA ASN A 396 2.01 39.60 -1.32
C ASN A 396 3.48 39.21 -1.13
N VAL A 397 3.85 37.96 -1.40
CA VAL A 397 5.20 37.43 -1.14
C VAL A 397 5.90 37.12 -2.48
N VAL A 398 7.18 37.41 -2.56
CA VAL A 398 8.02 37.06 -3.68
C VAL A 398 8.24 35.54 -3.68
N VAL A 399 7.76 34.88 -4.72
CA VAL A 399 7.86 33.41 -4.87
C VAL A 399 9.01 33.00 -5.81
N SER A 400 9.54 33.94 -6.58
CA SER A 400 10.70 33.76 -7.47
C SER A 400 11.52 35.05 -7.50
N GLY A 401 12.85 34.95 -7.64
CA GLY A 401 13.75 36.11 -7.74
C GLY A 401 14.18 36.72 -6.39
N ALA A 402 13.83 36.12 -5.26
CA ALA A 402 14.17 36.62 -3.92
C ALA A 402 15.70 36.82 -3.72
N PHE A 403 16.54 35.98 -4.33
CA PHE A 403 17.98 36.11 -4.25
C PHE A 403 18.50 37.45 -4.84
N PHE A 404 17.85 37.98 -5.88
CA PHE A 404 18.19 39.28 -6.44
C PHE A 404 17.92 40.41 -5.42
N LEU A 405 16.75 40.37 -4.76
CA LEU A 405 16.39 41.34 -3.72
C LEU A 405 17.37 41.31 -2.54
N ALA A 406 17.72 40.10 -2.06
CA ALA A 406 18.70 39.94 -1.00
C ALA A 406 20.10 40.53 -1.42
N SER A 407 20.46 40.38 -2.70
CA SER A 407 21.72 40.93 -3.21
C SER A 407 21.70 42.45 -3.27
N GLU A 408 20.56 43.06 -3.64
CA GLU A 408 20.41 44.52 -3.66
C GLU A 408 20.36 45.09 -2.23
N GLN A 409 19.68 44.42 -1.31
CA GLN A 409 19.64 44.76 0.10
C GLN A 409 21.08 44.79 0.70
N ALA A 410 21.84 43.74 0.42
CA ALA A 410 23.23 43.67 0.89
C ALA A 410 24.12 44.80 0.36
N LYS A 411 23.90 45.25 -0.90
CA LYS A 411 24.64 46.40 -1.48
C LYS A 411 24.28 47.71 -0.78
N SER A 412 23.01 47.98 -0.52
CA SER A 412 22.57 49.20 0.17
C SER A 412 23.16 49.33 1.56
N GLY A 413 23.34 48.20 2.27
CA GLY A 413 23.99 48.15 3.58
C GLY A 413 25.49 48.48 3.55
N PHE A 414 26.19 48.24 2.43
CA PHE A 414 27.60 48.54 2.29
C PHE A 414 27.89 50.02 1.95
N ASP A 415 26.95 50.75 1.28
CA ASP A 415 27.14 52.14 0.91
C ASP A 415 27.05 53.11 2.10
N ILE A 416 26.49 52.71 3.25
CA ILE A 416 26.33 53.56 4.45
C ILE A 416 27.65 53.70 5.25
N HIS A 417 28.66 52.87 5.03
CA HIS A 417 29.91 52.88 5.80
C HIS A 417 31.10 53.57 5.11
N ASN A 418 30.88 54.30 4.01
CA ASN A 418 31.96 54.89 3.23
C ASN A 418 31.91 56.44 3.19
N HIS A 419 31.71 57.11 4.32
CA HIS A 419 31.88 58.56 4.48
C HIS A 419 32.83 58.89 5.59
#